data_53894866e1407db8d49a974c4aca6b06
#
_entry.id   53894866e1407db8d49a974c4aca6b06
#
_cell.length_a   1.000
_cell.length_b   1.000
_cell.length_c   1.000
_cell.angle_alpha   90.00
_cell.angle_beta   90.00
_cell.angle_gamma   90.00
#
_symmetry.space_group_name_H-M   'P 1'
#
loop_
_entity.id
_entity.type
_entity.pdbx_description
1 polymer ?
#
loop_
_entity_poly.entity_id
_entity_poly.type
_entity_poly.pdbx_seq_one_letter_code
_entity_poly.pdbx_strand_id
1 'polypeptide(L)' 'MNLPKVTDTLAKHGISHRLIAPHVMQIHWLVDGSSQPVVEYDVKHNFTRFIGRFRQMTWKDKDELKNVVERLKVVNLN' A
#
# COMPACT_ATOMS: atom_id res chain seq x y z
N MET A 1 16.09 -2.65 -1.40
CA MET A 1 14.95 -2.36 -0.50
C MET A 1 15.17 -1.05 0.22
N ASN A 2 14.20 -0.17 0.18
CA ASN A 2 14.27 1.11 0.90
C ASN A 2 12.99 1.32 1.73
N LEU A 3 12.85 0.55 2.79
CA LEU A 3 11.69 0.60 3.66
C LEU A 3 11.39 2.01 4.20
N PRO A 4 12.40 2.79 4.68
CA PRO A 4 12.12 4.15 5.15
C PRO A 4 11.47 5.05 4.10
N LYS A 5 11.91 5.02 2.86
CA LYS A 5 11.30 5.81 1.79
C LYS A 5 9.87 5.37 1.48
N VAL A 6 9.62 4.07 1.52
CA VAL A 6 8.28 3.53 1.30
C VAL A 6 7.33 4.02 2.40
N THR A 7 7.72 3.88 3.66
CA THR A 7 6.88 4.34 4.78
C THR A 7 6.70 5.85 4.77
N ASP A 8 7.75 6.61 4.47
CA ASP A 8 7.66 8.07 4.37
C ASP A 8 6.68 8.50 3.27
N THR A 9 6.72 7.83 2.12
CA THR A 9 5.80 8.12 1.02
C THR A 9 4.36 7.88 1.43
N LEU A 10 4.08 6.76 2.09
CA LEU A 10 2.74 6.46 2.60
C LEU A 10 2.28 7.50 3.62
N ALA A 11 3.16 7.87 4.55
CA ALA A 11 2.85 8.87 5.57
C ALA A 11 2.54 10.23 4.95
N LYS A 12 3.30 10.66 3.95
CA LYS A 12 3.06 11.94 3.24
C LYS A 12 1.71 11.97 2.56
N HIS A 13 1.23 10.84 2.08
CA HIS A 13 -0.07 10.75 1.43
C HIS A 13 -1.21 10.48 2.43
N GLY A 14 -0.90 10.41 3.73
CA GLY A 14 -1.91 10.13 4.74
C GLY A 14 -2.48 8.72 4.67
N ILE A 15 -1.70 7.77 4.13
CA ILE A 15 -2.16 6.40 3.93
C ILE A 15 -1.74 5.54 5.12
N SER A 16 -2.72 4.97 5.80
CA SER A 16 -2.49 4.07 6.93
C SER A 16 -1.83 2.79 6.46
N HIS A 17 -0.85 2.32 7.21
CA HIS A 17 -0.10 1.11 6.89
C HIS A 17 0.47 0.52 8.16
N ARG A 18 0.85 -0.77 8.10
CA ARG A 18 1.40 -1.49 9.25
C ARG A 18 2.35 -2.58 8.76
N LEU A 19 3.52 -2.69 9.41
CA LEU A 19 4.40 -3.84 9.21
C LEU A 19 3.81 -5.06 9.91
N ILE A 20 3.66 -6.16 9.16
CA ILE A 20 3.16 -7.44 9.69
C ILE A 20 4.28 -8.48 9.75
N ALA A 21 5.44 -8.18 9.15
CA ALA A 21 6.66 -8.98 9.20
C ALA A 21 7.83 -8.03 8.91
N PRO A 22 9.09 -8.43 9.08
CA PRO A 22 10.24 -7.51 8.95
C PRO A 22 10.29 -6.71 7.64
N HIS A 23 9.75 -7.24 6.55
CA HIS A 23 9.76 -6.57 5.25
C HIS A 23 8.44 -6.69 4.50
N VAL A 24 7.36 -7.02 5.21
CA VAL A 24 6.02 -7.13 4.63
C VAL A 24 5.09 -6.17 5.36
N MET A 25 4.35 -5.36 4.61
CA MET A 25 3.40 -4.41 5.19
C MET A 25 2.02 -4.59 4.59
N GLN A 26 1.02 -4.21 5.38
CA GLN A 26 -0.34 -4.02 4.90
C GLN A 26 -0.57 -2.54 4.66
N ILE A 27 -1.20 -2.22 3.53
CA ILE A 27 -1.62 -0.86 3.22
C ILE A 27 -3.13 -0.82 3.33
N HIS A 28 -3.64 0.20 4.00
CA HIS A 28 -5.07 0.34 4.31
C HIS A 28 -5.68 1.45 3.48
N TRP A 29 -6.97 1.34 3.22
CA TRP A 29 -7.75 2.33 2.50
C TRP A 29 -9.14 2.40 3.11
N LEU A 30 -9.80 3.53 2.96
CA LEU A 30 -11.17 3.66 3.41
C LEU A 30 -12.10 2.95 2.42
N VAL A 31 -12.81 1.93 2.89
CA VAL A 31 -13.82 1.21 2.12
C VAL A 31 -15.12 1.30 2.90
N ASP A 32 -16.13 1.91 2.31
CA ASP A 32 -17.41 2.17 2.97
C ASP A 32 -17.24 2.89 4.31
N GLY A 33 -16.32 3.87 4.36
CA GLY A 33 -16.05 4.68 5.54
C GLY A 33 -15.23 3.99 6.62
N SER A 34 -14.74 2.78 6.38
CA SER A 34 -13.96 2.02 7.34
C SER A 34 -12.56 1.73 6.79
N SER A 35 -11.52 1.89 7.61
CA SER A 35 -10.15 1.57 7.21
C SER A 35 -9.98 0.06 7.12
N GLN A 36 -9.62 -0.43 5.94
CA GLN A 36 -9.51 -1.86 5.66
C GLN A 36 -8.18 -2.16 4.97
N PRO A 37 -7.55 -3.30 5.27
CA PRO A 37 -6.37 -3.73 4.53
C PRO A 37 -6.77 -4.11 3.11
N VAL A 38 -6.08 -3.53 2.13
CA VAL A 38 -6.38 -3.75 0.70
C VAL A 38 -5.17 -4.16 -0.12
N VAL A 39 -3.96 -3.97 0.41
CA VAL A 39 -2.71 -4.37 -0.26
C VAL A 39 -1.78 -4.99 0.77
N GLU A 40 -1.11 -6.05 0.35
CA GLU A 40 0.02 -6.61 1.06
C GLU A 40 1.26 -6.39 0.21
N TYR A 41 2.27 -5.74 0.75
CA TYR A 41 3.47 -5.36 0.01
C TYR A 41 4.70 -5.99 0.64
N ASP A 42 5.32 -6.93 -0.09
CA ASP A 42 6.61 -7.48 0.26
C ASP A 42 7.68 -6.54 -0.28
N VAL A 43 8.22 -5.69 0.60
CA VAL A 43 9.15 -4.63 0.22
C VAL A 43 10.47 -5.22 -0.27
N LYS A 44 10.91 -6.31 0.33
CA LYS A 44 12.17 -6.98 -0.04
C LYS A 44 12.14 -7.47 -1.49
N HIS A 45 11.03 -8.05 -1.91
CA HIS A 45 10.87 -8.58 -3.27
C HIS A 45 10.19 -7.58 -4.22
N ASN A 46 9.83 -6.39 -3.70
CA ASN A 46 9.12 -5.36 -4.45
C ASN A 46 7.84 -5.89 -5.11
N PHE A 47 7.12 -6.72 -4.38
CA PHE A 47 5.94 -7.42 -4.86
C PHE A 47 4.72 -7.01 -4.06
N THR A 48 3.63 -6.70 -4.76
CA THR A 48 2.35 -6.35 -4.14
C THR A 48 1.26 -7.30 -4.60
N ARG A 49 0.28 -7.50 -3.73
CA ARG A 49 -0.97 -8.17 -4.09
C ARG A 49 -2.13 -7.46 -3.44
N PHE A 50 -3.26 -7.43 -4.13
CA PHE A 50 -4.48 -6.85 -3.60
C PHE A 50 -5.20 -7.90 -2.77
N ILE A 51 -5.67 -7.49 -1.58
CA ILE A 51 -6.28 -8.40 -0.60
C ILE A 51 -7.57 -7.80 -0.03
N GLY A 52 -8.29 -8.64 0.71
CA GLY A 52 -9.43 -8.19 1.51
C GLY A 52 -10.48 -7.48 0.69
N ARG A 53 -10.83 -6.27 1.13
CA ARG A 53 -11.92 -5.51 0.54
C ARG A 53 -11.55 -4.70 -0.70
N PHE A 54 -10.39 -4.93 -1.28
CA PHE A 54 -10.03 -4.28 -2.54
C PHE A 54 -11.13 -4.40 -3.60
N ARG A 55 -11.77 -5.57 -3.71
CA ARG A 55 -12.84 -5.82 -4.69
C ARG A 55 -14.02 -4.88 -4.54
N GLN A 56 -14.26 -4.38 -3.32
CA GLN A 56 -15.42 -3.54 -3.01
C GLN A 56 -15.12 -2.06 -3.17
N MET A 57 -13.88 -1.71 -3.52
CA MET A 57 -13.49 -0.32 -3.75
C MET A 57 -14.11 0.18 -5.06
N THR A 58 -14.38 1.50 -5.10
CA THR A 58 -14.81 2.14 -6.34
C THR A 58 -13.69 2.11 -7.37
N TRP A 59 -14.03 2.27 -8.64
CA TRP A 59 -13.03 2.35 -9.70
C TRP A 59 -12.05 3.49 -9.48
N LYS A 60 -12.54 4.63 -9.01
CA LYS A 60 -11.69 5.78 -8.69
C LYS A 60 -10.65 5.43 -7.62
N ASP A 61 -11.09 4.81 -6.52
CA ASP A 61 -10.20 4.42 -5.44
C ASP A 61 -9.21 3.35 -5.87
N LYS A 62 -9.66 2.38 -6.68
CA LYS A 62 -8.76 1.36 -7.22
C LYS A 62 -7.64 1.99 -8.06
N ASP A 63 -7.98 2.97 -8.90
CA ASP A 63 -7.00 3.64 -9.74
C ASP A 63 -6.01 4.45 -8.89
N GLU A 64 -6.49 5.18 -7.90
CA GLU A 64 -5.64 5.92 -6.97
C GLU A 64 -4.68 4.99 -6.24
N LEU A 65 -5.19 3.88 -5.73
CA LEU A 65 -4.38 2.89 -5.02
C LEU A 65 -3.32 2.28 -5.92
N LYS A 66 -3.69 1.92 -7.16
CA LYS A 66 -2.72 1.38 -8.12
C LYS A 66 -1.61 2.37 -8.42
N ASN A 67 -1.93 3.65 -8.55
CA ASN A 67 -0.93 4.70 -8.75
C ASN A 67 0.02 4.81 -7.55
N VAL A 68 -0.52 4.75 -6.34
CA VAL A 68 0.27 4.76 -5.12
C VAL A 68 1.22 3.56 -5.08
N VAL A 69 0.69 2.36 -5.37
CA VAL A 69 1.49 1.13 -5.39
C VAL A 69 2.65 1.23 -6.38
N GLU A 70 2.39 1.74 -7.59
CA GLU A 70 3.44 1.93 -8.59
C GLU A 70 4.51 2.92 -8.11
N ARG A 71 4.09 4.00 -7.46
CA ARG A 71 5.02 4.97 -6.87
C ARG A 71 5.89 4.33 -5.79
N LEU A 72 5.28 3.52 -4.92
CA LEU A 72 6.03 2.83 -3.87
C LEU A 72 7.10 1.91 -4.45
N LYS A 73 6.77 1.19 -5.51
CA LYS A 73 7.74 0.30 -6.17
C LYS A 73 8.92 1.08 -6.73
N VAL A 74 8.68 2.28 -7.26
CA VAL A 74 9.75 3.15 -7.77
C VAL A 74 10.64 3.65 -6.65
N VAL A 75 10.05 4.22 -5.58
CA VAL A 75 10.85 4.75 -4.46
C VAL A 75 11.59 3.67 -3.71
N ASN A 76 11.07 2.45 -3.71
CA ASN A 76 11.70 1.31 -3.06
C ASN A 76 13.02 0.92 -3.74
N LEU A 77 13.16 1.19 -5.01
CA LEU A 77 14.38 0.88 -5.78
C LEU A 77 15.47 1.94 -5.61
N ASN A 78 15.13 3.06 -5.02
CA ASN A 78 16.11 4.13 -4.77
C ASN A 78 16.74 3.93 -3.38
#